data_3baeae8fd9a565e9cda2fb07aa25120b
#
_entry.id   3baeae8fd9a565e9cda2fb07aa25120b
#
_cell.length_a   1.000
_cell.length_b   1.000
_cell.length_c   1.000
_cell.angle_alpha   90.00
_cell.angle_beta   90.00
_cell.angle_gamma   90.00
#
_symmetry.space_group_name_H-M   'P 1'
#
loop_
_entity.id
_entity.type
_entity.pdbx_description
1 polymer ?
#
loop_
_entity_poly.entity_id
_entity_poly.type
_entity_poly.pdbx_seq_one_letter_code
_entity_poly.pdbx_strand_id
1 'polypeptide(L)'
;MSPAEAGVRIAVDAMGGDHGPTEIVPGAIDYAGRHPEDTILLVGDEARLRRIAPTLPPNVSIVQASQVIEMDEHPALALREKKDASILVACDLVRRGAADAIVTAGHTGAGMAAAVLRIGRVPGVDRPALAVQMVRAGSPFVLLDIGANPDSTPEHLAQYARMGAIFAERVLGIAAPRVALLSIGEEKGKGDLRIQQVTELFDQTDLNFVGNVEGKDLTRHQADVVVCDAVLGNVVITFFEGLSTYIFDMLRREFRGSLRGKVAGLLMRPGIARIRAVFDYERVGGSPLLGVKGTVIITHGRAKRRMIGFGVGVAATMARTRVPELIAEALRPATDDGGSTADPASGIGARGASASPTDPATDDATGPSSGSPAAVESAS
;
A
#
# COMPACT_ATOMS: atom_id res chain seq x y z
N MET A 1 -27.08 1.99 -16.38
CA MET A 1 -26.45 2.12 -15.04
C MET A 1 -25.09 2.73 -15.23
N SER A 2 -24.81 3.81 -14.53
CA SER A 2 -23.47 4.39 -14.46
C SER A 2 -22.52 3.35 -13.84
N PRO A 3 -21.20 3.30 -14.21
CA PRO A 3 -20.23 2.43 -13.54
C PRO A 3 -20.18 2.60 -12.01
N ALA A 4 -20.63 3.75 -11.51
CA ALA A 4 -20.74 4.06 -10.09
C ALA A 4 -21.89 3.31 -9.36
N GLU A 5 -22.86 2.73 -10.08
CA GLU A 5 -24.04 2.06 -9.52
C GLU A 5 -23.96 0.52 -9.56
N ALA A 6 -22.91 -0.04 -10.14
CA ALA A 6 -22.72 -1.48 -10.18
C ALA A 6 -22.26 -1.99 -8.80
N GLY A 7 -22.98 -2.98 -8.25
CA GLY A 7 -22.59 -3.65 -7.02
C GLY A 7 -21.25 -4.38 -7.19
N VAL A 8 -20.42 -4.37 -6.14
CA VAL A 8 -19.13 -5.05 -6.12
C VAL A 8 -19.13 -6.17 -5.07
N ARG A 9 -18.27 -7.18 -5.29
CA ARG A 9 -18.11 -8.34 -4.40
C ARG A 9 -16.80 -8.16 -3.63
N ILE A 10 -16.90 -8.12 -2.32
CA ILE A 10 -15.75 -7.84 -1.45
C ILE A 10 -15.50 -9.05 -0.54
N ALA A 11 -14.36 -9.71 -0.70
CA ALA A 11 -13.89 -10.73 0.20
C ALA A 11 -13.30 -10.08 1.46
N VAL A 12 -13.79 -10.45 2.63
CA VAL A 12 -13.30 -9.97 3.92
C VAL A 12 -12.65 -11.15 4.64
N ASP A 13 -11.34 -11.08 4.85
CA ASP A 13 -10.62 -12.02 5.72
C ASP A 13 -11.13 -11.83 7.15
N ALA A 14 -12.11 -12.64 7.53
CA ALA A 14 -12.84 -12.49 8.77
C ALA A 14 -12.07 -12.99 10.00
N MET A 15 -10.93 -13.66 9.81
CA MET A 15 -10.20 -14.34 10.88
C MET A 15 -8.94 -13.59 11.31
N GLY A 16 -8.41 -12.70 10.50
CA GLY A 16 -7.16 -11.99 10.75
C GLY A 16 -7.28 -10.90 11.82
N GLY A 17 -6.12 -10.44 12.34
CA GLY A 17 -6.02 -9.33 13.29
C GLY A 17 -6.24 -9.69 14.75
N ASP A 18 -5.91 -8.73 15.63
CA ASP A 18 -5.88 -8.91 17.10
C ASP A 18 -7.26 -9.23 17.70
N HIS A 19 -8.32 -8.77 17.04
CA HIS A 19 -9.70 -8.93 17.49
C HIS A 19 -10.47 -10.00 16.70
N GLY A 20 -9.84 -10.57 15.65
CA GLY A 20 -10.38 -11.65 14.85
C GLY A 20 -11.83 -11.41 14.41
N PRO A 21 -12.67 -12.46 14.37
CA PRO A 21 -14.00 -12.33 13.81
C PRO A 21 -14.96 -11.47 14.64
N THR A 22 -14.67 -11.22 15.93
CA THR A 22 -15.59 -10.50 16.84
C THR A 22 -15.79 -9.03 16.47
N GLU A 23 -14.81 -8.40 15.86
CA GLU A 23 -14.90 -7.02 15.37
C GLU A 23 -15.06 -6.96 13.84
N ILE A 24 -14.46 -7.90 13.11
CA ILE A 24 -14.47 -7.89 11.65
C ILE A 24 -15.85 -8.21 11.11
N VAL A 25 -16.49 -9.28 11.60
CA VAL A 25 -17.82 -9.70 11.12
C VAL A 25 -18.87 -8.60 11.33
N PRO A 26 -19.03 -8.00 12.54
CA PRO A 26 -19.97 -6.91 12.70
C PRO A 26 -19.66 -5.68 11.83
N GLY A 27 -18.37 -5.36 11.63
CA GLY A 27 -17.96 -4.23 10.78
C GLY A 27 -18.35 -4.42 9.31
N ALA A 28 -18.15 -5.62 8.80
CA ALA A 28 -18.53 -6.00 7.43
C ALA A 28 -20.07 -6.02 7.26
N ILE A 29 -20.80 -6.53 8.24
CA ILE A 29 -22.27 -6.54 8.24
C ILE A 29 -22.85 -5.13 8.31
N ASP A 30 -22.26 -4.23 9.12
CA ASP A 30 -22.69 -2.83 9.17
C ASP A 30 -22.51 -2.11 7.83
N TYR A 31 -21.44 -2.42 7.12
CA TYR A 31 -21.26 -1.92 5.76
C TYR A 31 -22.33 -2.48 4.83
N ALA A 32 -22.52 -3.81 4.80
CA ALA A 32 -23.50 -4.50 3.96
C ALA A 32 -24.92 -3.97 4.15
N GLY A 33 -25.31 -3.66 5.39
CA GLY A 33 -26.63 -3.11 5.70
C GLY A 33 -26.87 -1.70 5.15
N ARG A 34 -25.79 -0.91 4.93
CA ARG A 34 -25.85 0.43 4.33
C ARG A 34 -25.68 0.42 2.81
N HIS A 35 -25.17 -0.67 2.26
CA HIS A 35 -24.82 -0.86 0.86
C HIS A 35 -25.41 -2.18 0.34
N PRO A 36 -26.73 -2.26 0.19
CA PRO A 36 -27.40 -3.51 -0.24
C PRO A 36 -27.05 -3.92 -1.67
N GLU A 37 -26.51 -2.99 -2.47
CA GLU A 37 -25.99 -3.23 -3.83
C GLU A 37 -24.71 -4.07 -3.84
N ASP A 38 -23.93 -4.06 -2.73
CA ASP A 38 -22.66 -4.77 -2.63
C ASP A 38 -22.83 -6.14 -1.99
N THR A 39 -21.99 -7.09 -2.41
CA THR A 39 -21.93 -8.42 -1.83
C THR A 39 -20.69 -8.58 -0.96
N ILE A 40 -20.85 -9.06 0.26
CA ILE A 40 -19.76 -9.34 1.19
C ILE A 40 -19.57 -10.84 1.33
N LEU A 41 -18.34 -11.29 1.10
CA LEU A 41 -17.90 -12.68 1.27
C LEU A 41 -17.03 -12.75 2.52
N LEU A 42 -17.59 -13.20 3.66
CA LEU A 42 -16.85 -13.41 4.91
C LEU A 42 -16.03 -14.71 4.79
N VAL A 43 -14.72 -14.60 4.74
CA VAL A 43 -13.82 -15.74 4.56
C VAL A 43 -13.26 -16.18 5.91
N GLY A 44 -13.52 -17.42 6.32
CA GLY A 44 -13.05 -17.97 7.59
C GLY A 44 -13.77 -19.26 8.03
N ASP A 45 -13.54 -19.66 9.26
CA ASP A 45 -14.20 -20.83 9.86
C ASP A 45 -15.71 -20.58 10.02
N GLU A 46 -16.51 -21.25 9.20
CA GLU A 46 -17.96 -21.06 9.14
C GLU A 46 -18.63 -21.25 10.52
N ALA A 47 -18.19 -22.25 11.30
CA ALA A 47 -18.79 -22.49 12.60
C ALA A 47 -18.51 -21.35 13.59
N ARG A 48 -17.31 -20.74 13.53
CA ARG A 48 -16.96 -19.55 14.34
C ARG A 48 -17.73 -18.33 13.88
N LEU A 49 -17.83 -18.09 12.56
CA LEU A 49 -18.52 -16.95 11.99
C LEU A 49 -20.03 -16.99 12.29
N ARG A 50 -20.67 -18.17 12.17
CA ARG A 50 -22.10 -18.34 12.48
C ARG A 50 -22.42 -18.19 13.98
N ARG A 51 -21.46 -18.45 14.87
CA ARG A 51 -21.65 -18.16 16.32
C ARG A 51 -21.73 -16.68 16.61
N ILE A 52 -21.02 -15.86 15.83
CA ILE A 52 -21.00 -14.38 15.98
C ILE A 52 -22.21 -13.77 15.26
N ALA A 53 -22.54 -14.26 14.07
CA ALA A 53 -23.65 -13.81 13.25
C ALA A 53 -24.51 -15.00 12.82
N PRO A 54 -25.44 -15.48 13.69
CA PRO A 54 -26.32 -16.61 13.36
C PRO A 54 -27.22 -16.34 12.14
N THR A 55 -27.59 -15.08 11.95
CA THR A 55 -28.36 -14.62 10.79
C THR A 55 -27.55 -13.60 10.02
N LEU A 56 -27.40 -13.81 8.72
CA LEU A 56 -26.68 -12.91 7.81
C LEU A 56 -27.66 -12.10 6.97
N PRO A 57 -27.34 -10.85 6.65
CA PRO A 57 -28.07 -10.10 5.62
C PRO A 57 -28.02 -10.84 4.28
N PRO A 58 -29.01 -10.61 3.38
CA PRO A 58 -29.12 -11.34 2.10
C PRO A 58 -27.93 -11.12 1.16
N ASN A 59 -27.21 -10.01 1.32
CA ASN A 59 -26.01 -9.67 0.55
C ASN A 59 -24.71 -10.07 1.25
N VAL A 60 -24.76 -10.91 2.30
CA VAL A 60 -23.59 -11.42 3.02
C VAL A 60 -23.59 -12.94 2.98
N SER A 61 -22.49 -13.55 2.58
CA SER A 61 -22.28 -14.99 2.59
C SER A 61 -20.96 -15.38 3.22
N ILE A 62 -20.84 -16.65 3.63
CA ILE A 62 -19.60 -17.19 4.22
C ILE A 62 -18.91 -18.05 3.17
N VAL A 63 -17.58 -17.89 3.09
CA VAL A 63 -16.68 -18.77 2.34
C VAL A 63 -15.79 -19.46 3.35
N GLN A 64 -15.86 -20.79 3.40
CA GLN A 64 -15.10 -21.59 4.36
C GLN A 64 -13.59 -21.47 4.13
N ALA A 65 -12.86 -21.25 5.22
CA ALA A 65 -11.40 -21.37 5.33
C ALA A 65 -11.07 -21.91 6.73
N SER A 66 -10.27 -22.97 6.82
CA SER A 66 -10.06 -23.70 8.07
C SER A 66 -8.84 -23.22 8.86
N GLN A 67 -7.99 -22.38 8.27
CA GLN A 67 -6.71 -21.96 8.87
C GLN A 67 -6.62 -20.44 8.94
N VAL A 68 -5.82 -19.96 9.90
CA VAL A 68 -5.52 -18.54 10.13
C VAL A 68 -4.02 -18.35 10.22
N ILE A 69 -3.50 -17.27 9.62
CA ILE A 69 -2.13 -16.81 9.86
C ILE A 69 -2.19 -15.87 11.05
N GLU A 70 -1.53 -16.22 12.13
CA GLU A 70 -1.49 -15.43 13.36
C GLU A 70 -0.52 -14.23 13.23
N MET A 71 -0.67 -13.24 14.12
CA MET A 71 0.10 -11.99 14.04
C MET A 71 1.59 -12.17 14.39
N ASP A 72 1.95 -13.22 15.12
CA ASP A 72 3.31 -13.56 15.55
C ASP A 72 4.03 -14.56 14.64
N GLU A 73 3.35 -15.08 13.61
CA GLU A 73 3.93 -16.05 12.69
C GLU A 73 4.81 -15.38 11.63
N HIS A 74 5.86 -16.09 11.22
CA HIS A 74 6.68 -15.63 10.10
C HIS A 74 5.91 -15.75 8.78
N PRO A 75 5.62 -14.63 8.07
CA PRO A 75 4.71 -14.61 6.93
C PRO A 75 5.01 -15.63 5.84
N ALA A 76 6.28 -15.73 5.41
CA ALA A 76 6.66 -16.61 4.32
C ALA A 76 6.48 -18.11 4.65
N LEU A 77 6.75 -18.50 5.90
CA LEU A 77 6.56 -19.87 6.37
C LEU A 77 5.08 -20.19 6.51
N ALA A 78 4.31 -19.31 7.19
CA ALA A 78 2.89 -19.50 7.39
C ALA A 78 2.12 -19.62 6.06
N LEU A 79 2.42 -18.80 5.07
CA LEU A 79 1.83 -18.88 3.73
C LEU A 79 2.19 -20.17 2.98
N ARG A 80 3.34 -20.75 3.27
CA ARG A 80 3.77 -22.03 2.68
C ARG A 80 3.09 -23.22 3.33
N GLU A 81 2.85 -23.19 4.63
CA GLU A 81 2.30 -24.28 5.42
C GLU A 81 0.77 -24.26 5.44
N LYS A 82 0.16 -23.11 5.62
CA LYS A 82 -1.29 -22.93 5.79
C LYS A 82 -1.97 -22.60 4.46
N LYS A 83 -2.18 -23.63 3.63
CA LYS A 83 -2.75 -23.45 2.28
C LYS A 83 -4.20 -23.04 2.26
N ASP A 84 -4.95 -23.33 3.32
CA ASP A 84 -6.36 -22.97 3.52
C ASP A 84 -6.53 -21.80 4.51
N ALA A 85 -5.50 -20.94 4.62
CA ALA A 85 -5.60 -19.74 5.42
C ALA A 85 -6.61 -18.76 4.82
N SER A 86 -7.45 -18.13 5.67
CA SER A 86 -8.52 -17.23 5.26
C SER A 86 -8.05 -16.12 4.30
N ILE A 87 -6.87 -15.55 4.55
CA ILE A 87 -6.27 -14.55 3.67
C ILE A 87 -5.91 -15.10 2.28
N LEU A 88 -5.43 -16.36 2.18
CA LEU A 88 -5.12 -16.98 0.90
C LEU A 88 -6.40 -17.31 0.12
N VAL A 89 -7.41 -17.83 0.80
CA VAL A 89 -8.72 -18.10 0.20
C VAL A 89 -9.35 -16.81 -0.31
N ALA A 90 -9.27 -15.72 0.47
CA ALA A 90 -9.78 -14.40 0.05
C ALA A 90 -9.04 -13.85 -1.18
N CYS A 91 -7.69 -13.97 -1.24
CA CYS A 91 -6.90 -13.61 -2.42
C CYS A 91 -7.26 -14.48 -3.64
N ASP A 92 -7.51 -15.77 -3.45
CA ASP A 92 -7.91 -16.68 -4.53
C ASP A 92 -9.32 -16.35 -5.08
N LEU A 93 -10.22 -15.81 -4.25
CA LEU A 93 -11.51 -15.29 -4.73
C LEU A 93 -11.30 -14.12 -5.71
N VAL A 94 -10.42 -13.20 -5.39
CA VAL A 94 -10.07 -12.07 -6.27
C VAL A 94 -9.39 -12.58 -7.56
N ARG A 95 -8.39 -13.45 -7.44
CA ARG A 95 -7.67 -14.01 -8.58
C ARG A 95 -8.57 -14.68 -9.63
N ARG A 96 -9.58 -15.41 -9.19
CA ARG A 96 -10.52 -16.12 -10.09
C ARG A 96 -11.74 -15.27 -10.47
N GLY A 97 -11.78 -13.99 -10.12
CA GLY A 97 -12.89 -13.09 -10.43
C GLY A 97 -14.18 -13.41 -9.68
N ALA A 98 -14.11 -14.15 -8.56
CA ALA A 98 -15.26 -14.38 -7.68
C ALA A 98 -15.48 -13.24 -6.69
N ALA A 99 -14.46 -12.45 -6.43
CA ALA A 99 -14.52 -11.18 -5.72
C ALA A 99 -13.78 -10.09 -6.51
N ASP A 100 -14.14 -8.83 -6.31
CA ASP A 100 -13.57 -7.67 -6.97
C ASP A 100 -12.51 -6.99 -6.06
N ALA A 101 -12.60 -7.24 -4.76
CA ALA A 101 -11.67 -6.71 -3.76
C ALA A 101 -11.49 -7.66 -2.57
N ILE A 102 -10.39 -7.47 -1.84
CA ILE A 102 -10.14 -8.10 -0.53
C ILE A 102 -9.86 -7.03 0.53
N VAL A 103 -10.38 -7.27 1.74
CA VAL A 103 -10.04 -6.52 2.96
C VAL A 103 -9.51 -7.51 4.00
N THR A 104 -8.36 -7.20 4.60
CA THR A 104 -7.78 -8.00 5.67
C THR A 104 -7.28 -7.11 6.81
N ALA A 105 -7.47 -7.55 8.05
CA ALA A 105 -6.86 -6.98 9.26
C ALA A 105 -5.72 -7.86 9.80
N GLY A 106 -5.34 -8.90 9.07
CA GLY A 106 -4.27 -9.82 9.44
C GLY A 106 -2.87 -9.21 9.40
N HIS A 107 -1.88 -10.06 9.55
CA HIS A 107 -0.47 -9.66 9.51
C HIS A 107 -0.13 -8.96 8.18
N THR A 108 0.30 -7.69 8.23
CA THR A 108 0.57 -6.86 7.04
C THR A 108 1.49 -7.54 6.03
N GLY A 109 2.62 -8.10 6.51
CA GLY A 109 3.57 -8.82 5.65
C GLY A 109 2.96 -10.07 4.99
N ALA A 110 2.10 -10.81 5.70
CA ALA A 110 1.38 -11.94 5.13
C ALA A 110 0.35 -11.49 4.10
N GLY A 111 -0.36 -10.39 4.35
CA GLY A 111 -1.31 -9.78 3.42
C GLY A 111 -0.67 -9.35 2.12
N MET A 112 0.44 -8.64 2.20
CA MET A 112 1.21 -8.22 1.02
C MET A 112 1.75 -9.42 0.23
N ALA A 113 2.37 -10.38 0.93
CA ALA A 113 2.91 -11.55 0.29
C ALA A 113 1.82 -12.44 -0.34
N ALA A 114 0.69 -12.64 0.34
CA ALA A 114 -0.46 -13.36 -0.20
C ALA A 114 -1.01 -12.69 -1.47
N ALA A 115 -1.17 -11.37 -1.47
CA ALA A 115 -1.63 -10.62 -2.63
C ALA A 115 -0.66 -10.77 -3.82
N VAL A 116 0.64 -10.60 -3.60
CA VAL A 116 1.65 -10.76 -4.67
C VAL A 116 1.69 -12.19 -5.20
N LEU A 117 1.64 -13.20 -4.32
CA LEU A 117 1.74 -14.61 -4.70
C LEU A 117 0.47 -15.15 -5.38
N ARG A 118 -0.70 -14.73 -4.95
CA ARG A 118 -1.99 -15.27 -5.43
C ARG A 118 -2.64 -14.41 -6.50
N ILE A 119 -2.72 -13.10 -6.30
CA ILE A 119 -3.34 -12.16 -7.24
C ILE A 119 -2.33 -11.76 -8.32
N GLY A 120 -1.07 -11.53 -7.92
CA GLY A 120 0.02 -11.15 -8.81
C GLY A 120 0.17 -9.64 -8.95
N ARG A 121 1.37 -9.22 -9.40
CA ARG A 121 1.68 -7.82 -9.69
C ARG A 121 1.08 -7.38 -11.02
N VAL A 122 0.72 -6.12 -11.11
CA VAL A 122 0.38 -5.46 -12.38
C VAL A 122 1.60 -5.53 -13.31
N PRO A 123 1.42 -5.86 -14.62
CA PRO A 123 2.51 -5.79 -15.59
C PRO A 123 3.08 -4.37 -15.65
N GLY A 124 4.41 -4.25 -15.61
CA GLY A 124 5.12 -2.97 -15.55
C GLY A 124 5.34 -2.43 -14.13
N VAL A 125 4.75 -3.02 -13.10
CA VAL A 125 5.04 -2.68 -11.70
C VAL A 125 6.14 -3.60 -11.16
N ASP A 126 7.25 -3.02 -10.74
CA ASP A 126 8.37 -3.75 -10.15
C ASP A 126 8.10 -4.14 -8.70
N ARG A 127 7.57 -3.20 -7.92
CA ARG A 127 7.21 -3.40 -6.51
C ARG A 127 5.87 -2.75 -6.21
N PRO A 128 4.90 -3.48 -5.63
CA PRO A 128 3.70 -2.89 -5.07
C PRO A 128 4.05 -1.97 -3.91
N ALA A 129 3.27 -0.91 -3.71
CA ALA A 129 3.44 0.04 -2.62
C ALA A 129 2.21 0.06 -1.71
N LEU A 130 2.44 0.22 -0.41
CA LEU A 130 1.37 0.40 0.56
C LEU A 130 1.10 1.89 0.73
N ALA A 131 -0.08 2.33 0.34
CA ALA A 131 -0.48 3.72 0.45
C ALA A 131 -1.38 3.94 1.68
N VAL A 132 -1.43 5.17 2.17
CA VAL A 132 -2.39 5.58 3.19
C VAL A 132 -2.97 6.93 2.84
N GLN A 133 -4.27 7.07 3.07
CA GLN A 133 -4.93 8.36 3.04
C GLN A 133 -4.67 9.06 4.38
N MET A 134 -3.89 10.13 4.35
CA MET A 134 -3.67 10.98 5.51
C MET A 134 -4.72 12.08 5.58
N VAL A 135 -5.22 12.37 6.78
CA VAL A 135 -6.21 13.42 6.98
C VAL A 135 -5.52 14.68 7.50
N ARG A 136 -5.80 15.81 6.87
CA ARG A 136 -5.43 17.15 7.33
C ARG A 136 -6.65 18.06 7.29
N ALA A 137 -6.58 19.23 7.92
CA ALA A 137 -7.69 20.18 7.90
C ALA A 137 -7.95 20.66 6.47
N GLY A 138 -9.12 20.33 5.91
CA GLY A 138 -9.60 20.82 4.61
C GLY A 138 -9.57 19.79 3.49
N SER A 139 -8.54 18.97 3.33
CA SER A 139 -8.51 17.91 2.30
C SER A 139 -7.57 16.77 2.69
N PRO A 140 -7.88 15.52 2.32
CA PRO A 140 -6.94 14.41 2.48
C PRO A 140 -5.76 14.53 1.50
N PHE A 141 -4.70 13.77 1.77
CA PHE A 141 -3.60 13.52 0.84
C PHE A 141 -3.17 12.05 0.96
N VAL A 142 -2.44 11.57 -0.02
CA VAL A 142 -1.92 10.20 -0.06
C VAL A 142 -0.44 10.21 0.31
N LEU A 143 -0.04 9.39 1.27
CA LEU A 143 1.36 9.10 1.57
C LEU A 143 1.67 7.67 1.12
N LEU A 144 2.76 7.48 0.38
CA LEU A 144 3.24 6.16 -0.05
C LEU A 144 4.76 6.19 -0.36
N ASP A 145 5.50 5.17 -0.07
CA ASP A 145 5.22 3.87 0.54
C ASP A 145 5.29 3.96 2.07
N ILE A 146 4.43 3.23 2.78
CA ILE A 146 4.38 3.28 4.25
C ILE A 146 4.77 1.96 4.93
N GLY A 147 5.38 1.03 4.20
CA GLY A 147 5.81 -0.22 4.83
C GLY A 147 5.94 -1.43 3.93
N ALA A 148 5.87 -1.28 2.60
CA ALA A 148 6.00 -2.42 1.69
C ALA A 148 7.46 -2.68 1.28
N ASN A 149 8.24 -1.62 0.97
CA ASN A 149 9.57 -1.77 0.37
C ASN A 149 10.61 -0.86 1.07
N PRO A 150 11.40 -1.40 2.00
CA PRO A 150 12.42 -0.61 2.70
C PRO A 150 13.55 -0.12 1.78
N ASP A 151 13.86 -0.87 0.73
CA ASP A 151 14.96 -0.61 -0.21
C ASP A 151 14.41 -0.17 -1.59
N SER A 152 13.65 0.92 -1.63
CA SER A 152 13.10 1.43 -2.88
C SER A 152 14.16 2.10 -3.74
N THR A 153 14.17 1.78 -5.04
CA THR A 153 15.01 2.46 -6.04
C THR A 153 14.34 3.74 -6.56
N PRO A 154 15.03 4.62 -7.29
CA PRO A 154 14.43 5.77 -7.94
C PRO A 154 13.24 5.41 -8.83
N GLU A 155 13.35 4.33 -9.62
CA GLU A 155 12.30 3.85 -10.52
C GLU A 155 11.08 3.37 -9.73
N HIS A 156 11.27 2.73 -8.58
CA HIS A 156 10.18 2.35 -7.70
C HIS A 156 9.42 3.58 -7.21
N LEU A 157 10.13 4.62 -6.74
CA LEU A 157 9.50 5.86 -6.28
C LEU A 157 8.74 6.57 -7.40
N ALA A 158 9.26 6.53 -8.63
CA ALA A 158 8.57 7.06 -9.80
C ALA A 158 7.27 6.28 -10.11
N GLN A 159 7.30 4.95 -10.01
CA GLN A 159 6.09 4.12 -10.14
C GLN A 159 5.09 4.41 -9.01
N TYR A 160 5.55 4.59 -7.77
CA TYR A 160 4.69 4.93 -6.64
C TYR A 160 3.98 6.26 -6.86
N ALA A 161 4.68 7.27 -7.38
CA ALA A 161 4.10 8.56 -7.72
C ALA A 161 2.94 8.42 -8.70
N ARG A 162 3.13 7.66 -9.77
CA ARG A 162 2.08 7.39 -10.76
C ARG A 162 0.89 6.65 -10.15
N MET A 163 1.15 5.60 -9.37
CA MET A 163 0.10 4.82 -8.69
C MET A 163 -0.66 5.68 -7.67
N GLY A 164 0.05 6.51 -6.90
CA GLY A 164 -0.53 7.42 -5.93
C GLY A 164 -1.39 8.50 -6.58
N ALA A 165 -0.97 9.05 -7.72
CA ALA A 165 -1.74 10.03 -8.48
C ALA A 165 -3.06 9.44 -8.99
N ILE A 166 -3.05 8.23 -9.56
CA ILE A 166 -4.25 7.52 -9.98
C ILE A 166 -5.20 7.27 -8.80
N PHE A 167 -4.66 6.83 -7.67
CA PHE A 167 -5.47 6.63 -6.46
C PHE A 167 -6.09 7.95 -5.96
N ALA A 168 -5.33 9.03 -5.88
CA ALA A 168 -5.82 10.34 -5.45
C ALA A 168 -6.91 10.86 -6.38
N GLU A 169 -6.75 10.71 -7.69
CA GLU A 169 -7.75 11.12 -8.67
C GLU A 169 -9.04 10.31 -8.57
N ARG A 170 -8.92 8.97 -8.54
CA ARG A 170 -10.08 8.08 -8.68
C ARG A 170 -10.82 7.81 -7.37
N VAL A 171 -10.12 7.79 -6.25
CA VAL A 171 -10.70 7.48 -4.93
C VAL A 171 -10.99 8.74 -4.12
N LEU A 172 -10.07 9.72 -4.16
CA LEU A 172 -10.23 10.97 -3.40
C LEU A 172 -10.88 12.09 -4.23
N GLY A 173 -11.05 11.91 -5.55
CA GLY A 173 -11.66 12.92 -6.44
C GLY A 173 -10.80 14.15 -6.67
N ILE A 174 -9.48 14.06 -6.50
CA ILE A 174 -8.55 15.18 -6.67
C ILE A 174 -8.10 15.23 -8.13
N ALA A 175 -8.63 16.17 -8.89
CA ALA A 175 -8.22 16.36 -10.29
C ALA A 175 -6.77 16.86 -10.38
N ALA A 176 -5.96 16.27 -11.28
CA ALA A 176 -4.56 16.61 -11.50
C ALA A 176 -3.75 16.74 -10.20
N PRO A 177 -3.68 15.67 -9.36
CA PRO A 177 -3.10 15.74 -8.03
C PRO A 177 -1.64 16.18 -8.07
N ARG A 178 -1.28 17.08 -7.18
CA ARG A 178 0.10 17.55 -7.00
C ARG A 178 0.91 16.46 -6.32
N VAL A 179 2.00 16.06 -6.98
CA VAL A 179 2.90 15.01 -6.50
C VAL A 179 4.17 15.64 -5.93
N ALA A 180 4.62 15.20 -4.77
CA ALA A 180 5.86 15.65 -4.15
C ALA A 180 6.68 14.46 -3.63
N LEU A 181 7.98 14.67 -3.45
CA LEU A 181 8.89 13.76 -2.76
C LEU A 181 9.10 14.24 -1.32
N LEU A 182 8.99 13.34 -0.35
CA LEU A 182 9.34 13.64 1.02
C LEU A 182 10.88 13.67 1.17
N SER A 183 11.40 14.80 1.60
CA SER A 183 12.85 15.06 1.67
C SER A 183 13.22 15.88 2.89
N ILE A 184 14.51 16.15 3.06
CA ILE A 184 15.08 16.95 4.15
C ILE A 184 15.12 18.46 3.85
N GLY A 185 14.67 18.89 2.68
CA GLY A 185 14.62 20.29 2.25
C GLY A 185 13.82 20.42 0.96
N GLU A 186 13.21 21.60 0.76
CA GLU A 186 12.35 21.91 -0.39
C GLU A 186 13.15 22.20 -1.67
N GLU A 187 14.43 22.60 -1.54
CA GLU A 187 15.24 23.03 -2.69
C GLU A 187 15.58 21.87 -3.61
N LYS A 188 15.62 22.13 -4.90
CA LYS A 188 16.07 21.18 -5.92
C LYS A 188 17.52 20.77 -5.61
N GLY A 189 17.78 19.47 -5.49
CA GLY A 189 19.08 18.92 -5.14
C GLY A 189 19.26 18.57 -3.65
N LYS A 190 18.29 18.86 -2.78
CA LYS A 190 18.24 18.31 -1.42
C LYS A 190 17.75 16.87 -1.42
N GLY A 191 18.13 16.15 -0.37
CA GLY A 191 17.87 14.71 -0.23
C GLY A 191 19.10 13.87 -0.56
N ASP A 192 18.96 12.57 -0.42
CA ASP A 192 19.97 11.61 -0.82
C ASP A 192 20.07 11.49 -2.36
N LEU A 193 21.06 10.74 -2.84
CA LEU A 193 21.25 10.53 -4.28
C LEU A 193 20.00 9.93 -4.95
N ARG A 194 19.26 9.09 -4.25
CA ARG A 194 18.03 8.48 -4.74
C ARG A 194 16.96 9.54 -4.99
N ILE A 195 16.73 10.47 -4.06
CA ILE A 195 15.76 11.56 -4.20
C ILE A 195 16.13 12.48 -5.38
N GLN A 196 17.42 12.76 -5.56
CA GLN A 196 17.90 13.57 -6.71
C GLN A 196 17.63 12.87 -8.04
N GLN A 197 17.91 11.56 -8.13
CA GLN A 197 17.64 10.76 -9.32
C GLN A 197 16.14 10.66 -9.63
N VAL A 198 15.29 10.50 -8.61
CA VAL A 198 13.82 10.51 -8.80
C VAL A 198 13.34 11.84 -9.35
N THR A 199 13.91 12.96 -8.87
CA THR A 199 13.56 14.30 -9.37
C THR A 199 13.83 14.41 -10.87
N GLU A 200 14.98 13.89 -11.34
CA GLU A 200 15.31 13.86 -12.78
C GLU A 200 14.33 12.97 -13.59
N LEU A 201 13.90 11.84 -13.02
CA LEU A 201 12.90 10.98 -13.65
C LEU A 201 11.55 11.69 -13.76
N PHE A 202 11.14 12.46 -12.76
CA PHE A 202 9.86 13.18 -12.78
C PHE A 202 9.82 14.30 -13.80
N ASP A 203 10.95 14.97 -14.07
CA ASP A 203 11.06 15.99 -15.12
C ASP A 203 10.73 15.41 -16.53
N GLN A 204 10.75 14.07 -16.68
CA GLN A 204 10.44 13.36 -17.94
C GLN A 204 9.01 12.78 -17.97
N THR A 205 8.20 13.01 -16.94
CA THR A 205 6.83 12.51 -16.84
C THR A 205 5.80 13.61 -17.02
N ASP A 206 4.54 13.22 -17.25
CA ASP A 206 3.36 14.10 -17.28
C ASP A 206 2.74 14.31 -15.88
N LEU A 207 3.42 13.85 -14.81
CA LEU A 207 2.96 14.06 -13.44
C LEU A 207 3.02 15.55 -13.07
N ASN A 208 2.01 16.02 -12.36
CA ASN A 208 2.00 17.36 -11.77
C ASN A 208 2.97 17.40 -10.56
N PHE A 209 4.26 17.28 -10.84
CA PHE A 209 5.30 17.26 -9.81
C PHE A 209 5.57 18.67 -9.31
N VAL A 210 5.46 18.88 -8.00
CA VAL A 210 5.61 20.18 -7.34
C VAL A 210 6.91 20.31 -6.55
N GLY A 211 7.82 19.35 -6.68
CA GLY A 211 9.13 19.37 -5.99
C GLY A 211 9.16 18.57 -4.70
N ASN A 212 10.14 18.90 -3.85
CA ASN A 212 10.32 18.27 -2.55
C ASN A 212 9.44 18.95 -1.48
N VAL A 213 9.01 18.17 -0.49
CA VAL A 213 8.35 18.67 0.73
C VAL A 213 9.03 18.12 1.96
N GLU A 214 9.01 18.86 3.04
CA GLU A 214 9.52 18.42 4.34
C GLU A 214 8.38 17.85 5.21
N GLY A 215 8.74 17.13 6.28
CA GLY A 215 7.78 16.58 7.23
C GLY A 215 6.81 17.62 7.83
N LYS A 216 7.26 18.88 8.01
CA LYS A 216 6.42 20.00 8.47
C LYS A 216 5.29 20.36 7.49
N ASP A 217 5.50 20.08 6.20
CA ASP A 217 4.59 20.48 5.12
C ASP A 217 3.47 19.47 4.87
N LEU A 218 3.59 18.26 5.43
CA LEU A 218 2.54 17.23 5.36
C LEU A 218 1.20 17.71 5.91
N THR A 219 1.24 18.64 6.87
CA THR A 219 0.03 19.27 7.42
C THR A 219 -0.44 20.49 6.64
N ARG A 220 0.33 20.94 5.64
CA ARG A 220 0.04 22.09 4.76
C ARG A 220 -0.39 21.59 3.39
N HIS A 221 -1.23 22.34 2.69
CA HIS A 221 -1.78 21.94 1.40
C HIS A 221 -0.79 22.09 0.21
N GLN A 222 0.46 21.65 0.37
CA GLN A 222 1.47 21.78 -0.68
C GLN A 222 1.39 20.67 -1.74
N ALA A 223 1.10 19.42 -1.31
CA ALA A 223 0.97 18.28 -2.20
C ALA A 223 -0.28 17.44 -1.85
N ASP A 224 -0.75 16.68 -2.82
CA ASP A 224 -1.90 15.78 -2.70
C ASP A 224 -1.47 14.31 -2.69
N VAL A 225 -0.27 14.05 -3.23
CA VAL A 225 0.43 12.76 -3.15
C VAL A 225 1.85 13.03 -2.71
N VAL A 226 2.28 12.38 -1.64
CA VAL A 226 3.65 12.48 -1.12
C VAL A 226 4.28 11.10 -1.17
N VAL A 227 5.43 11.01 -1.85
CA VAL A 227 6.14 9.76 -2.10
C VAL A 227 7.40 9.71 -1.24
N CYS A 228 7.64 8.56 -0.64
CA CYS A 228 8.84 8.24 0.13
C CYS A 228 9.13 6.73 0.08
N ASP A 229 10.25 6.30 0.66
CA ASP A 229 10.46 4.88 0.93
C ASP A 229 9.65 4.41 2.15
N ALA A 230 9.51 3.09 2.27
CA ALA A 230 8.70 2.49 3.32
C ALA A 230 9.19 2.76 4.74
N VAL A 231 10.49 2.94 4.95
CA VAL A 231 11.05 3.23 6.29
C VAL A 231 10.60 4.61 6.74
N LEU A 232 10.81 5.61 5.88
CA LEU A 232 10.42 6.99 6.16
C LEU A 232 8.90 7.11 6.29
N GLY A 233 8.15 6.49 5.38
CA GLY A 233 6.68 6.50 5.43
C GLY A 233 6.12 5.85 6.69
N ASN A 234 6.68 4.72 7.11
CA ASN A 234 6.29 4.05 8.35
C ASN A 234 6.59 4.90 9.59
N VAL A 235 7.76 5.55 9.63
CA VAL A 235 8.11 6.46 10.74
C VAL A 235 7.12 7.62 10.81
N VAL A 236 6.79 8.24 9.67
CA VAL A 236 5.84 9.36 9.61
C VAL A 236 4.46 8.95 10.12
N ILE A 237 3.89 7.83 9.63
CA ILE A 237 2.54 7.42 10.03
C ILE A 237 2.48 7.02 11.50
N THR A 238 3.44 6.25 11.99
CA THR A 238 3.46 5.78 13.38
C THR A 238 3.72 6.94 14.36
N PHE A 239 4.59 7.89 14.00
CA PHE A 239 4.80 9.11 14.78
C PHE A 239 3.53 9.95 14.84
N PHE A 240 2.85 10.14 13.72
CA PHE A 240 1.59 10.90 13.66
C PHE A 240 0.49 10.27 14.52
N GLU A 241 0.34 8.95 14.48
CA GLU A 241 -0.59 8.20 15.35
C GLU A 241 -0.25 8.37 16.83
N GLY A 242 1.02 8.20 17.19
CA GLY A 242 1.50 8.35 18.56
C GLY A 242 1.31 9.77 19.10
N LEU A 243 1.68 10.77 18.31
CA LEU A 243 1.53 12.19 18.65
C LEU A 243 0.06 12.56 18.84
N SER A 244 -0.82 12.11 17.94
CA SER A 244 -2.26 12.36 18.04
C SER A 244 -2.83 11.79 19.34
N THR A 245 -2.49 10.55 19.66
CA THR A 245 -2.92 9.90 20.91
C THR A 245 -2.40 10.67 22.14
N TYR A 246 -1.14 11.04 22.15
CA TYR A 246 -0.50 11.79 23.24
C TYR A 246 -1.20 13.13 23.49
N ILE A 247 -1.47 13.90 22.42
CA ILE A 247 -2.13 15.21 22.53
C ILE A 247 -3.54 15.04 23.12
N PHE A 248 -4.34 14.09 22.63
CA PHE A 248 -5.69 13.88 23.16
C PHE A 248 -5.69 13.37 24.60
N ASP A 249 -4.74 12.56 25.02
CA ASP A 249 -4.61 12.12 26.40
C ASP A 249 -4.14 13.25 27.33
N MET A 250 -3.28 14.15 26.85
CA MET A 250 -2.88 15.35 27.58
C MET A 250 -4.09 16.29 27.79
N LEU A 251 -4.85 16.58 26.73
CA LEU A 251 -6.09 17.37 26.84
C LEU A 251 -7.10 16.74 27.80
N ARG A 252 -7.27 15.41 27.72
CA ARG A 252 -8.18 14.69 28.61
C ARG A 252 -7.76 14.81 30.09
N ARG A 253 -6.45 14.71 30.37
CA ARG A 253 -5.91 14.88 31.73
C ARG A 253 -6.17 16.29 32.25
N GLU A 254 -5.89 17.31 31.44
CA GLU A 254 -6.12 18.70 31.82
C GLU A 254 -7.58 18.98 32.11
N PHE A 255 -8.50 18.57 31.26
CA PHE A 255 -9.94 18.77 31.49
C PHE A 255 -10.49 17.98 32.67
N ARG A 256 -9.87 16.89 33.09
CA ARG A 256 -10.30 16.10 34.25
C ARG A 256 -9.65 16.53 35.56
N GLY A 257 -8.53 17.24 35.50
CA GLY A 257 -7.67 17.55 36.65
C GLY A 257 -8.27 18.57 37.64
N SER A 258 -9.24 19.40 37.23
CA SER A 258 -9.83 20.41 38.07
C SER A 258 -11.33 20.62 37.80
N LEU A 259 -12.05 21.26 38.74
CA LEU A 259 -13.47 21.58 38.55
C LEU A 259 -13.63 22.54 37.35
N ARG A 260 -12.75 23.55 37.25
CA ARG A 260 -12.73 24.50 36.12
C ARG A 260 -12.45 23.77 34.80
N GLY A 261 -11.50 22.85 34.80
CA GLY A 261 -11.20 21.99 33.65
C GLY A 261 -12.39 21.17 33.19
N LYS A 262 -13.18 20.59 34.12
CA LYS A 262 -14.37 19.80 33.77
C LYS A 262 -15.44 20.69 33.11
N VAL A 263 -15.67 21.91 33.60
CA VAL A 263 -16.60 22.86 32.97
C VAL A 263 -16.11 23.27 31.59
N ALA A 264 -14.82 23.64 31.48
CA ALA A 264 -14.22 23.98 30.17
C ALA A 264 -14.30 22.81 29.18
N GLY A 265 -14.01 21.57 29.61
CA GLY A 265 -14.14 20.38 28.80
C GLY A 265 -15.55 20.10 28.31
N LEU A 266 -16.56 20.38 29.14
CA LEU A 266 -17.97 20.27 28.76
C LEU A 266 -18.33 21.28 27.66
N LEU A 267 -17.94 22.54 27.84
CA LEU A 267 -18.18 23.61 26.87
C LEU A 267 -17.43 23.37 25.56
N MET A 268 -16.19 22.85 25.61
CA MET A 268 -15.33 22.54 24.44
C MET A 268 -15.67 21.22 23.75
N ARG A 269 -16.55 20.40 24.34
CA ARG A 269 -16.85 19.05 23.81
C ARG A 269 -17.20 19.02 22.33
N PRO A 270 -18.03 19.93 21.76
CA PRO A 270 -18.32 19.93 20.32
C PRO A 270 -17.08 20.29 19.46
N GLY A 271 -16.25 21.23 19.94
CA GLY A 271 -15.00 21.63 19.27
C GLY A 271 -13.98 20.50 19.24
N ILE A 272 -13.77 19.85 20.40
CA ILE A 272 -12.86 18.69 20.53
C ILE A 272 -13.34 17.55 19.65
N ALA A 273 -14.64 17.30 19.55
CA ALA A 273 -15.20 16.25 18.69
C ALA A 273 -14.90 16.54 17.21
N ARG A 274 -14.97 17.80 16.76
CA ARG A 274 -14.59 18.19 15.38
C ARG A 274 -13.10 17.99 15.14
N ILE A 275 -12.23 18.42 16.06
CA ILE A 275 -10.79 18.21 15.94
C ILE A 275 -10.47 16.71 15.92
N ARG A 276 -11.05 15.93 16.84
CA ARG A 276 -10.86 14.48 16.89
C ARG A 276 -11.28 13.79 15.59
N ALA A 277 -12.33 14.26 14.93
CA ALA A 277 -12.78 13.72 13.65
C ALA A 277 -11.76 13.91 12.51
N VAL A 278 -10.91 14.95 12.59
CA VAL A 278 -9.79 15.16 11.64
C VAL A 278 -8.66 14.15 11.88
N PHE A 279 -8.39 13.82 13.15
CA PHE A 279 -7.34 12.87 13.54
C PHE A 279 -7.86 11.42 13.67
N ASP A 280 -9.07 11.15 13.21
CA ASP A 280 -9.70 9.84 13.33
C ASP A 280 -9.15 8.87 12.27
N TYR A 281 -8.07 8.20 12.62
CA TYR A 281 -7.42 7.22 11.75
C TYR A 281 -8.34 6.03 11.37
N GLU A 282 -9.38 5.74 12.16
CA GLU A 282 -10.35 4.69 11.80
C GLU A 282 -11.10 5.00 10.50
N ARG A 283 -11.30 6.30 10.20
CA ARG A 283 -11.97 6.75 8.97
C ARG A 283 -11.16 6.48 7.70
N VAL A 284 -9.85 6.31 7.85
CA VAL A 284 -8.97 5.93 6.73
C VAL A 284 -9.32 4.53 6.22
N GLY A 285 -9.82 3.66 7.12
CA GLY A 285 -10.32 2.33 6.79
C GLY A 285 -9.23 1.29 6.54
N GLY A 286 -8.05 1.70 6.13
CA GLY A 286 -6.92 0.82 5.83
C GLY A 286 -6.07 1.35 4.69
N SER A 287 -5.02 0.63 4.41
CA SER A 287 -3.98 0.98 3.44
C SER A 287 -4.15 0.15 2.17
N PRO A 288 -4.45 0.77 1.02
CA PRO A 288 -4.46 0.06 -0.25
C PRO A 288 -3.06 -0.40 -0.64
N LEU A 289 -2.95 -1.64 -1.08
CA LEU A 289 -1.75 -2.17 -1.72
C LEU A 289 -1.86 -1.91 -3.22
N LEU A 290 -1.20 -0.86 -3.69
CA LEU A 290 -1.19 -0.45 -5.09
C LEU A 290 -0.17 -1.26 -5.89
N GLY A 291 -0.47 -1.56 -7.15
CA GLY A 291 0.43 -2.29 -8.05
C GLY A 291 0.23 -3.81 -8.08
N VAL A 292 -0.85 -4.32 -7.50
CA VAL A 292 -1.32 -5.71 -7.68
C VAL A 292 -2.55 -5.75 -8.60
N LYS A 293 -2.79 -6.88 -9.26
CA LYS A 293 -3.86 -7.05 -10.29
C LYS A 293 -5.30 -7.01 -9.73
N GLY A 294 -5.48 -6.78 -8.44
CA GLY A 294 -6.79 -6.69 -7.79
C GLY A 294 -6.78 -5.65 -6.69
N THR A 295 -7.94 -5.25 -6.23
CA THR A 295 -8.08 -4.33 -5.10
C THR A 295 -7.79 -5.04 -3.79
N VAL A 296 -6.76 -4.58 -3.07
CA VAL A 296 -6.34 -5.14 -1.78
C VAL A 296 -6.25 -4.02 -0.75
N ILE A 297 -6.99 -4.14 0.33
CA ILE A 297 -6.94 -3.23 1.48
C ILE A 297 -6.42 -3.98 2.70
N ILE A 298 -5.34 -3.48 3.27
CA ILE A 298 -4.75 -4.01 4.50
C ILE A 298 -5.06 -3.01 5.61
N THR A 299 -5.89 -3.42 6.58
CA THR A 299 -6.19 -2.58 7.73
C THR A 299 -5.22 -2.88 8.87
N HIS A 300 -5.25 -2.09 9.92
CA HIS A 300 -4.40 -2.32 11.08
C HIS A 300 -4.85 -3.57 11.86
N GLY A 301 -3.91 -4.37 12.43
CA GLY A 301 -4.24 -5.55 13.22
C GLY A 301 -5.20 -5.29 14.38
N ARG A 302 -5.10 -4.10 15.00
CA ARG A 302 -6.01 -3.62 16.06
C ARG A 302 -7.33 -3.02 15.54
N ALA A 303 -7.65 -3.17 14.24
CA ALA A 303 -8.86 -2.62 13.65
C ALA A 303 -10.13 -3.16 14.34
N LYS A 304 -11.05 -2.24 14.64
CA LYS A 304 -12.34 -2.56 15.20
C LYS A 304 -13.44 -2.38 14.16
N ARG A 305 -14.64 -2.81 14.53
CA ARG A 305 -15.88 -2.79 13.75
C ARG A 305 -16.00 -1.58 12.81
N ARG A 306 -15.77 -0.38 13.33
CA ARG A 306 -15.91 0.86 12.57
C ARG A 306 -14.85 1.00 11.46
N MET A 307 -13.59 0.71 11.78
CA MET A 307 -12.49 0.77 10.82
C MET A 307 -12.65 -0.26 9.70
N ILE A 308 -13.11 -1.47 10.04
CA ILE A 308 -13.43 -2.51 9.05
C ILE A 308 -14.50 -2.01 8.07
N GLY A 309 -15.59 -1.40 8.56
CA GLY A 309 -16.63 -0.85 7.68
C GLY A 309 -16.09 0.21 6.72
N PHE A 310 -15.17 1.08 7.18
CA PHE A 310 -14.51 2.05 6.29
C PHE A 310 -13.57 1.36 5.30
N GLY A 311 -12.80 0.34 5.73
CA GLY A 311 -11.92 -0.42 4.86
C GLY A 311 -12.66 -1.11 3.72
N VAL A 312 -13.83 -1.70 4.02
CA VAL A 312 -14.72 -2.27 3.01
C VAL A 312 -15.22 -1.18 2.06
N GLY A 313 -15.53 0.03 2.54
CA GLY A 313 -15.92 1.17 1.72
C GLY A 313 -14.82 1.64 0.77
N VAL A 314 -13.57 1.71 1.24
CA VAL A 314 -12.41 2.04 0.39
C VAL A 314 -12.22 0.97 -0.67
N ALA A 315 -12.30 -0.32 -0.30
CA ALA A 315 -12.22 -1.45 -1.23
C ALA A 315 -13.28 -1.37 -2.32
N ALA A 316 -14.53 -1.09 -1.94
CA ALA A 316 -15.64 -0.92 -2.88
C ALA A 316 -15.38 0.24 -3.86
N THR A 317 -14.94 1.38 -3.36
CA THR A 317 -14.64 2.55 -4.20
C THR A 317 -13.52 2.25 -5.19
N MET A 318 -12.42 1.64 -4.74
CA MET A 318 -11.30 1.27 -5.62
C MET A 318 -11.71 0.26 -6.70
N ALA A 319 -12.53 -0.74 -6.34
CA ALA A 319 -13.02 -1.73 -7.30
C ALA A 319 -13.93 -1.09 -8.35
N ARG A 320 -14.89 -0.24 -7.94
CA ARG A 320 -15.79 0.48 -8.86
C ARG A 320 -15.03 1.42 -9.79
N THR A 321 -14.00 2.09 -9.28
CA THR A 321 -13.19 3.05 -10.07
C THR A 321 -12.05 2.38 -10.83
N ARG A 322 -11.92 1.04 -10.74
CA ARG A 322 -10.98 0.22 -11.50
C ARG A 322 -9.52 0.67 -11.37
N VAL A 323 -9.12 1.02 -10.14
CA VAL A 323 -7.75 1.52 -9.87
C VAL A 323 -6.66 0.54 -10.32
N PRO A 324 -6.74 -0.78 -10.07
CA PRO A 324 -5.72 -1.72 -10.54
C PRO A 324 -5.55 -1.74 -12.06
N GLU A 325 -6.63 -1.66 -12.82
CA GLU A 325 -6.62 -1.64 -14.29
C GLU A 325 -6.03 -0.34 -14.83
N LEU A 326 -6.37 0.80 -14.22
CA LEU A 326 -5.80 2.10 -14.61
C LEU A 326 -4.31 2.18 -14.33
N ILE A 327 -3.84 1.58 -13.23
CA ILE A 327 -2.41 1.42 -12.96
C ILE A 327 -1.76 0.56 -14.04
N ALA A 328 -2.41 -0.54 -14.45
CA ALA A 328 -1.91 -1.41 -15.50
C ALA A 328 -1.83 -0.70 -16.87
N GLU A 329 -2.78 0.15 -17.17
CA GLU A 329 -2.78 0.97 -18.39
C GLU A 329 -1.64 2.01 -18.36
N ALA A 330 -1.47 2.70 -17.23
CA ALA A 330 -0.50 3.78 -17.07
C ALA A 330 0.96 3.31 -16.99
N LEU A 331 1.22 2.08 -16.54
CA LEU A 331 2.57 1.51 -16.36
C LEU A 331 2.87 0.38 -17.36
N ARG A 332 2.04 0.24 -18.40
CA ARG A 332 2.30 -0.73 -19.48
C ARG A 332 3.62 -0.38 -20.16
N PRO A 333 4.57 -1.33 -20.26
CA PRO A 333 5.76 -1.12 -21.05
C PRO A 333 5.36 -0.74 -22.49
N ALA A 334 6.04 0.25 -23.08
CA ALA A 334 5.86 0.54 -24.50
C ALA A 334 6.10 -0.77 -25.29
N THR A 335 5.07 -1.29 -25.93
CA THR A 335 5.26 -2.38 -26.89
C THR A 335 6.13 -1.82 -28.01
N ASP A 336 7.21 -2.51 -28.31
CA ASP A 336 7.99 -2.28 -29.54
C ASP A 336 7.08 -2.60 -30.75
N ASP A 337 6.19 -1.70 -31.10
CA ASP A 337 5.44 -1.73 -32.37
C ASP A 337 6.34 -1.23 -33.51
N GLY A 338 7.51 -1.86 -33.61
CA GLY A 338 8.49 -1.69 -34.69
C GLY A 338 8.48 -2.87 -35.66
N GLY A 339 7.32 -3.37 -35.98
CA GLY A 339 7.15 -4.37 -37.04
C GLY A 339 7.08 -3.73 -38.43
N SER A 340 8.14 -3.08 -38.89
CA SER A 340 8.32 -2.85 -40.32
C SER A 340 8.79 -4.18 -40.94
N THR A 341 7.87 -4.92 -41.49
CA THR A 341 8.17 -5.99 -42.46
C THR A 341 8.62 -5.34 -43.77
N ALA A 342 9.93 -5.06 -43.85
CA ALA A 342 10.58 -4.88 -45.12
C ALA A 342 11.33 -6.19 -45.40
N ASP A 343 10.77 -6.96 -46.29
CA ASP A 343 11.36 -8.11 -46.91
C ASP A 343 12.50 -7.65 -47.87
N PRO A 344 13.75 -8.13 -47.74
CA PRO A 344 14.74 -7.98 -48.76
C PRO A 344 15.04 -9.35 -49.36
N ALA A 345 14.20 -9.83 -50.26
CA ALA A 345 14.60 -10.79 -51.23
C ALA A 345 15.14 -10.09 -52.47
N SER A 346 16.45 -10.11 -52.68
CA SER A 346 17.14 -10.30 -53.95
C SER A 346 18.51 -9.59 -53.98
N GLY A 347 19.57 -10.37 -54.18
CA GLY A 347 20.90 -9.81 -54.48
C GLY A 347 22.03 -10.82 -54.21
N ILE A 348 22.19 -11.72 -55.15
CA ILE A 348 23.29 -12.69 -55.29
C ILE A 348 24.64 -11.97 -55.36
N GLY A 349 25.70 -12.52 -54.74
CA GLY A 349 27.07 -12.12 -54.96
C GLY A 349 28.09 -12.84 -54.08
N ALA A 350 28.59 -14.00 -54.53
CA ALA A 350 29.68 -14.77 -53.94
C ALA A 350 31.06 -14.13 -54.17
N ARG A 351 31.95 -14.36 -53.21
CA ARG A 351 33.42 -14.54 -53.24
C ARG A 351 33.95 -14.20 -51.85
N GLY A 352 34.67 -15.00 -51.08
CA GLY A 352 35.67 -15.99 -51.37
C GLY A 352 36.88 -15.73 -50.45
N ALA A 353 37.35 -16.79 -49.73
CA ALA A 353 38.69 -16.98 -49.15
C ALA A 353 39.00 -16.34 -47.78
N SER A 354 39.01 -17.13 -46.68
CA SER A 354 40.15 -17.89 -46.11
C SER A 354 41.12 -17.06 -45.25
N ALA A 355 41.17 -17.31 -43.96
CA ALA A 355 42.31 -17.83 -43.19
C ALA A 355 42.11 -17.67 -41.67
N SER A 356 42.11 -18.77 -40.97
CA SER A 356 42.46 -18.93 -39.53
C SER A 356 43.97 -19.19 -39.44
N PRO A 357 44.56 -19.48 -38.28
CA PRO A 357 44.55 -18.90 -36.95
C PRO A 357 45.99 -18.70 -36.42
N THR A 358 46.17 -18.06 -35.28
CA THR A 358 47.32 -18.36 -34.38
C THR A 358 47.08 -17.81 -32.96
N ASP A 359 46.92 -18.69 -32.02
CA ASP A 359 47.47 -18.62 -30.65
C ASP A 359 48.96 -19.03 -30.75
N PRO A 360 49.88 -18.83 -29.80
CA PRO A 360 49.73 -19.01 -28.35
C PRO A 360 50.67 -18.20 -27.40
N ALA A 361 50.49 -18.47 -26.13
CA ALA A 361 51.46 -18.73 -25.03
C ALA A 361 52.06 -17.57 -24.24
N THR A 362 51.76 -17.61 -22.96
CA THR A 362 52.58 -17.96 -21.77
C THR A 362 53.63 -16.95 -21.30
N ASP A 363 53.57 -16.77 -20.02
CA ASP A 363 54.56 -16.78 -18.93
C ASP A 363 54.42 -15.55 -18.04
N ASP A 364 54.43 -15.62 -16.80
CA ASP A 364 54.86 -16.40 -15.66
C ASP A 364 55.23 -15.43 -14.53
N ALA A 365 54.82 -15.80 -13.36
CA ALA A 365 55.45 -15.70 -12.03
C ALA A 365 55.78 -14.34 -11.38
N THR A 366 55.29 -14.10 -10.20
CA THR A 366 55.89 -14.28 -8.88
C THR A 366 55.23 -13.39 -7.83
N GLY A 367 54.78 -14.00 -6.74
CA GLY A 367 54.40 -13.31 -5.47
C GLY A 367 55.66 -13.11 -4.59
N PRO A 368 55.61 -13.09 -3.23
CA PRO A 368 54.63 -12.51 -2.33
C PRO A 368 55.33 -11.62 -1.26
N SER A 369 54.58 -10.91 -0.35
CA SER A 369 54.96 -10.70 1.05
C SER A 369 53.84 -9.91 1.79
N SER A 370 53.13 -10.51 2.72
CA SER A 370 53.34 -10.49 4.18
C SER A 370 53.33 -9.11 4.85
N GLY A 371 52.38 -8.90 5.76
CA GLY A 371 52.43 -7.84 6.74
C GLY A 371 51.09 -7.58 7.43
N SER A 372 50.75 -8.37 8.43
CA SER A 372 49.90 -8.06 9.58
C SER A 372 50.81 -7.97 10.80
N PRO A 373 50.43 -7.54 12.00
CA PRO A 373 49.32 -6.73 12.50
C PRO A 373 49.75 -5.61 13.47
N ALA A 374 48.85 -4.79 13.97
CA ALA A 374 48.97 -4.26 15.32
C ALA A 374 47.62 -3.75 15.88
N ALA A 375 47.24 -4.31 16.98
CA ALA A 375 46.19 -3.87 17.90
C ALA A 375 46.75 -2.74 18.80
N VAL A 376 45.84 -1.83 19.24
CA VAL A 376 45.91 -1.07 20.50
C VAL A 376 44.47 -0.67 20.83
N GLU A 377 43.80 -1.29 21.79
CA GLU A 377 43.63 -0.95 23.23
C GLU A 377 42.98 0.40 23.52
N SER A 378 41.75 0.26 24.06
CA SER A 378 41.06 0.87 25.19
C SER A 378 41.55 2.22 25.73
N ALA A 379 40.61 3.11 26.00
CA ALA A 379 40.31 3.64 27.35
C ALA A 379 39.28 4.77 27.36
N SER A 380 38.41 4.66 28.34
CA SER A 380 37.54 5.61 29.03
C SER A 380 36.23 5.96 28.41
#